data_36c20fbe899df018a1cfae209018bbd6
#
_entry.id   36c20fbe899df018a1cfae209018bbd6
#
_cell.length_a   1.000
_cell.length_b   1.000
_cell.length_c   1.000
_cell.angle_alpha   90.00
_cell.angle_beta   90.00
_cell.angle_gamma   90.00
#
_symmetry.space_group_name_H-M   'P 1'
#
loop_
_entity.id
_entity.type
_entity.pdbx_description
1 polymer ?
#
loop_
_entity_poly.entity_id
_entity_poly.type
_entity_poly.pdbx_seq_one_letter_code
_entity_poly.pdbx_strand_id
1 'polypeptide(L)'
;AATLEQMGYQAESGVWRNAYLTGAQELRQGTKPVRLSTQGPDMVRGMTLEMIFDLLAVRLDRQKVDGLTLATQVNFTDANETYALELSNAVLNNTKGRQLSHPDATLSLTRAAFFKMLLAKVPLPKLIEAGEAKVEGNPKALGAVLTNLMEFNPLFNIVTP
;
A
#
# COMPACT_ATOMS: atom_id res chain seq x y z
N ALA A 1 27.87 -16.32 -10.86
CA ALA A 1 27.59 -17.06 -9.63
C ALA A 1 28.88 -17.41 -8.89
N ALA A 2 29.85 -18.13 -9.51
CA ALA A 2 31.09 -18.56 -8.84
C ALA A 2 31.91 -17.42 -8.23
N THR A 3 32.06 -16.30 -8.94
CA THR A 3 32.77 -15.10 -8.44
C THR A 3 32.10 -14.55 -7.19
N LEU A 4 30.77 -14.42 -7.18
CA LEU A 4 30.03 -13.96 -6.00
C LEU A 4 30.17 -14.91 -4.82
N GLU A 5 30.20 -16.21 -5.08
CA GLU A 5 30.41 -17.24 -4.05
C GLU A 5 31.78 -17.10 -3.39
N GLN A 6 32.85 -16.92 -4.17
CA GLN A 6 34.18 -16.70 -3.66
C GLN A 6 34.28 -15.37 -2.86
N MET A 7 33.66 -14.29 -3.35
CA MET A 7 33.57 -13.03 -2.61
C MET A 7 32.83 -13.21 -1.27
N GLY A 8 31.78 -14.05 -1.27
CA GLY A 8 31.03 -14.37 -0.06
C GLY A 8 31.88 -15.12 0.97
N TYR A 9 32.66 -16.11 0.54
CA TYR A 9 33.55 -16.84 1.45
C TYR A 9 34.70 -15.97 2.04
N GLN A 10 35.10 -14.95 1.31
CA GLN A 10 36.16 -14.02 1.74
C GLN A 10 35.63 -12.82 2.53
N ALA A 11 34.30 -12.59 2.54
CA ALA A 11 33.72 -11.44 3.22
C ALA A 11 33.77 -11.62 4.75
N GLU A 12 34.36 -10.68 5.46
CA GLU A 12 34.39 -10.66 6.93
C GLU A 12 33.04 -10.24 7.50
N SER A 13 32.37 -9.27 6.87
CA SER A 13 31.04 -8.82 7.25
C SER A 13 29.95 -9.85 6.91
N GLY A 14 29.15 -10.26 7.91
CA GLY A 14 28.03 -11.19 7.72
C GLY A 14 26.98 -10.66 6.72
N VAL A 15 26.76 -9.35 6.67
CA VAL A 15 25.83 -8.71 5.72
C VAL A 15 26.34 -8.87 4.28
N TRP A 16 27.60 -8.53 4.03
CA TRP A 16 28.21 -8.68 2.72
C TRP A 16 28.29 -10.15 2.28
N ARG A 17 28.68 -11.04 3.20
CA ARG A 17 28.68 -12.49 2.96
C ARG A 17 27.32 -12.98 2.49
N ASN A 18 26.27 -12.63 3.22
CA ASN A 18 24.91 -13.05 2.87
C ASN A 18 24.47 -12.47 1.53
N ALA A 19 24.77 -11.20 1.22
CA ALA A 19 24.44 -10.60 -0.06
C ALA A 19 25.10 -11.34 -1.22
N TYR A 20 26.41 -11.62 -1.14
CA TYR A 20 27.14 -12.33 -2.17
C TYR A 20 26.68 -13.79 -2.35
N LEU A 21 26.48 -14.52 -1.26
CA LEU A 21 26.04 -15.92 -1.32
C LEU A 21 24.60 -16.04 -1.82
N THR A 22 23.71 -15.11 -1.42
CA THR A 22 22.33 -15.08 -1.93
C THR A 22 22.32 -14.74 -3.42
N GLY A 23 23.09 -13.75 -3.86
CA GLY A 23 23.23 -13.43 -5.29
C GLY A 23 23.78 -14.59 -6.12
N ALA A 24 24.79 -15.34 -5.59
CA ALA A 24 25.28 -16.54 -6.25
C ALA A 24 24.22 -17.63 -6.35
N GLN A 25 23.40 -17.81 -5.34
CA GLN A 25 22.30 -18.75 -5.32
C GLN A 25 21.21 -18.35 -6.31
N GLU A 26 20.82 -17.08 -6.35
CA GLU A 26 19.80 -16.56 -7.30
C GLU A 26 20.23 -16.77 -8.75
N LEU A 27 21.49 -16.51 -9.09
CA LEU A 27 22.02 -16.76 -10.45
C LEU A 27 22.00 -18.22 -10.86
N ARG A 28 22.02 -19.16 -9.91
CA ARG A 28 21.99 -20.61 -10.19
C ARG A 28 20.59 -21.19 -10.18
N GLN A 29 19.69 -20.69 -9.34
CA GLN A 29 18.42 -21.32 -9.01
C GLN A 29 17.20 -20.39 -9.19
N GLY A 30 17.41 -19.12 -9.53
CA GLY A 30 16.38 -18.09 -9.50
C GLY A 30 16.00 -17.69 -8.07
N THR A 31 15.12 -16.72 -7.97
CA THR A 31 14.54 -16.29 -6.68
C THR A 31 13.61 -17.35 -6.12
N LYS A 32 13.73 -17.65 -4.84
CA LYS A 32 12.84 -18.60 -4.16
C LYS A 32 11.74 -17.85 -3.40
N PRO A 33 10.46 -18.29 -3.51
CA PRO A 33 9.40 -17.69 -2.74
C PRO A 33 9.67 -17.82 -1.24
N VAL A 34 9.76 -16.69 -0.54
CA VAL A 34 9.85 -16.64 0.91
C VAL A 34 8.45 -16.43 1.46
N ARG A 35 8.01 -17.28 2.39
CA ARG A 35 6.69 -17.16 3.03
C ARG A 35 6.61 -16.02 4.07
N LEU A 36 7.45 -15.01 3.96
CA LEU A 36 7.42 -13.84 4.82
C LEU A 36 6.51 -12.78 4.20
N SER A 37 5.33 -12.63 4.75
CA SER A 37 4.45 -11.49 4.44
C SER A 37 4.79 -10.35 5.38
N THR A 38 5.49 -9.34 4.87
CA THR A 38 5.70 -8.07 5.58
C THR A 38 4.43 -7.21 5.62
N GLN A 39 3.35 -7.68 5.01
CA GLN A 39 2.03 -7.03 4.94
C GLN A 39 0.94 -7.93 5.50
N GLY A 40 1.26 -8.69 6.55
CA GLY A 40 0.29 -9.57 7.21
C GLY A 40 -0.89 -8.78 7.80
N PRO A 41 -2.08 -9.40 7.86
CA PRO A 41 -3.27 -8.76 8.44
C PRO A 41 -3.04 -8.22 9.85
N ASP A 42 -2.21 -8.88 10.64
CA ASP A 42 -1.91 -8.48 12.02
C ASP A 42 -1.08 -7.20 12.09
N MET A 43 -0.12 -7.04 11.17
CA MET A 43 0.67 -5.82 11.06
C MET A 43 -0.23 -4.63 10.69
N VAL A 44 -1.08 -4.78 9.67
CA VAL A 44 -2.00 -3.72 9.23
C VAL A 44 -3.00 -3.36 10.32
N ARG A 45 -3.50 -4.33 11.10
CA ARG A 45 -4.40 -4.09 12.23
C ARG A 45 -3.73 -3.31 13.37
N GLY A 46 -2.43 -3.45 13.54
CA GLY A 46 -1.63 -2.69 14.52
C GLY A 46 -1.30 -1.25 14.10
N MET A 47 -1.51 -0.91 12.83
CA MET A 47 -1.25 0.45 12.32
C MET A 47 -2.35 1.44 12.71
N THR A 48 -1.96 2.70 12.91
CA THR A 48 -2.93 3.80 12.96
C THR A 48 -3.53 4.06 11.57
N LEU A 49 -4.68 4.73 11.51
CA LEU A 49 -5.28 5.10 10.22
C LEU A 49 -4.36 5.99 9.38
N GLU A 50 -3.62 6.90 10.04
CA GLU A 50 -2.63 7.75 9.40
C GLU A 50 -1.51 6.93 8.75
N MET A 51 -0.92 5.98 9.48
CA MET A 51 0.08 5.07 8.91
C MET A 51 -0.44 4.25 7.73
N ILE A 52 -1.73 3.89 7.75
CA ILE A 52 -2.36 3.19 6.62
C ILE A 52 -2.48 4.10 5.41
N PHE A 53 -2.89 5.36 5.58
CA PHE A 53 -2.94 6.32 4.47
C PHE A 53 -1.55 6.62 3.92
N ASP A 54 -0.53 6.72 4.77
CA ASP A 54 0.87 6.86 4.33
C ASP A 54 1.32 5.63 3.52
N LEU A 55 0.95 4.44 3.96
CA LEU A 55 1.23 3.21 3.20
C LEU A 55 0.53 3.20 1.83
N LEU A 56 -0.73 3.66 1.76
CA LEU A 56 -1.44 3.79 0.49
C LEU A 56 -0.77 4.82 -0.43
N ALA A 57 -0.30 5.94 0.13
CA ALA A 57 0.42 6.97 -0.62
C ALA A 57 1.72 6.43 -1.23
N VAL A 58 2.49 5.64 -0.48
CA VAL A 58 3.72 4.99 -0.97
C VAL A 58 3.42 3.96 -2.07
N ARG A 59 2.27 3.28 -1.98
CA ARG A 59 1.86 2.25 -2.94
C ARG A 59 1.15 2.79 -4.18
N LEU A 60 0.91 4.08 -4.25
CA LEU A 60 0.22 4.69 -5.39
C LEU A 60 1.04 4.54 -6.69
N ASP A 61 0.42 4.03 -7.75
CA ASP A 61 1.02 3.93 -9.07
C ASP A 61 1.02 5.30 -9.74
N ARG A 62 2.16 5.98 -9.66
CA ARG A 62 2.33 7.34 -10.19
C ARG A 62 1.97 7.46 -11.68
N GLN A 63 2.25 6.44 -12.47
CA GLN A 63 1.99 6.49 -13.91
C GLN A 63 0.49 6.44 -14.22
N LYS A 64 -0.28 5.72 -13.40
CA LYS A 64 -1.73 5.60 -13.58
C LYS A 64 -2.53 6.78 -13.06
N VAL A 65 -1.96 7.54 -12.14
CA VAL A 65 -2.64 8.71 -11.52
C VAL A 65 -2.06 10.04 -12.01
N ASP A 66 -1.15 10.01 -12.97
CA ASP A 66 -0.59 11.22 -13.56
C ASP A 66 -1.68 12.13 -14.14
N GLY A 67 -1.58 13.43 -13.87
CA GLY A 67 -2.58 14.42 -14.27
C GLY A 67 -3.91 14.39 -13.51
N LEU A 68 -4.12 13.44 -12.57
CA LEU A 68 -5.32 13.43 -11.73
C LEU A 68 -5.18 14.42 -10.57
N THR A 69 -6.25 15.19 -10.33
CA THR A 69 -6.41 16.01 -9.13
C THR A 69 -7.73 15.64 -8.49
N LEU A 70 -7.69 15.17 -7.26
CA LEU A 70 -8.86 14.68 -6.51
C LEU A 70 -8.76 15.08 -5.05
N ALA A 71 -9.88 15.43 -4.46
CA ALA A 71 -10.02 15.74 -3.04
C ALA A 71 -11.12 14.88 -2.43
N THR A 72 -10.77 14.00 -1.52
CA THR A 72 -11.70 13.05 -0.92
C THR A 72 -11.72 13.19 0.59
N GLN A 73 -12.93 13.23 1.17
CA GLN A 73 -13.14 13.21 2.60
C GLN A 73 -13.38 11.77 3.07
N VAL A 74 -12.67 11.31 4.11
CA VAL A 74 -12.92 10.00 4.73
C VAL A 74 -13.27 10.20 6.20
N ASN A 75 -14.43 9.69 6.59
CA ASN A 75 -14.95 9.81 7.95
C ASN A 75 -15.07 8.41 8.58
N PHE A 76 -14.36 8.18 9.67
CA PHE A 76 -14.46 6.95 10.47
C PHE A 76 -15.48 7.14 11.58
N THR A 77 -16.65 6.51 11.42
CA THR A 77 -17.82 6.73 12.29
C THR A 77 -17.66 6.12 13.68
N ASP A 78 -16.87 5.07 13.82
CA ASP A 78 -16.57 4.38 15.08
C ASP A 78 -15.38 4.96 15.84
N ALA A 79 -14.49 5.66 15.15
CA ALA A 79 -13.33 6.30 15.77
C ALA A 79 -13.50 7.81 15.98
N ASN A 80 -14.56 8.41 15.40
CA ASN A 80 -14.76 9.85 15.32
C ASN A 80 -13.53 10.58 14.74
N GLU A 81 -12.91 9.97 13.73
CA GLU A 81 -11.75 10.48 13.03
C GLU A 81 -12.11 10.84 11.59
N THR A 82 -11.55 11.93 11.11
CA THR A 82 -11.76 12.47 9.77
C THR A 82 -10.43 12.69 9.10
N TYR A 83 -10.33 12.35 7.83
CA TYR A 83 -9.14 12.54 7.01
C TYR A 83 -9.49 13.23 5.68
N ALA A 84 -8.73 14.25 5.32
CA ALA A 84 -8.72 14.79 3.97
C ALA A 84 -7.65 14.07 3.16
N LEU A 85 -8.01 13.44 2.05
CA LEU A 85 -7.11 12.82 1.09
C LEU A 85 -7.07 13.68 -0.17
N GLU A 86 -5.90 14.23 -0.47
CA GLU A 86 -5.72 15.11 -1.62
C GLU A 86 -4.67 14.51 -2.57
N LEU A 87 -5.09 14.14 -3.77
CA LEU A 87 -4.23 13.65 -4.84
C LEU A 87 -3.96 14.80 -5.81
N SER A 88 -2.69 15.13 -6.00
CA SER A 88 -2.25 16.07 -7.01
C SER A 88 -0.79 15.79 -7.40
N ASN A 89 -0.42 16.06 -8.65
CA ASN A 89 0.93 15.81 -9.16
C ASN A 89 1.42 14.37 -8.87
N ALA A 90 0.51 13.40 -8.95
CA ALA A 90 0.75 11.99 -8.64
C ALA A 90 1.22 11.72 -7.19
N VAL A 91 0.92 12.62 -6.25
CA VAL A 91 1.21 12.50 -4.82
C VAL A 91 -0.12 12.50 -4.05
N LEU A 92 -0.31 11.51 -3.19
CA LEU A 92 -1.43 11.43 -2.26
C LEU A 92 -1.01 11.98 -0.91
N ASN A 93 -1.63 13.07 -0.48
CA ASN A 93 -1.47 13.63 0.85
C ASN A 93 -2.65 13.24 1.72
N ASN A 94 -2.42 12.97 2.99
CA ASN A 94 -3.47 12.77 3.98
C ASN A 94 -3.31 13.79 5.12
N THR A 95 -4.43 14.31 5.61
CA THR A 95 -4.44 15.26 6.72
C THR A 95 -5.55 14.91 7.70
N LYS A 96 -5.17 14.46 8.89
CA LYS A 96 -6.09 14.14 9.98
C LYS A 96 -6.80 15.39 10.50
N GLY A 97 -8.09 15.29 10.76
CA GLY A 97 -8.91 16.35 11.36
C GLY A 97 -9.28 17.49 10.40
N ARG A 98 -8.78 17.48 9.17
CA ARG A 98 -9.11 18.52 8.18
C ARG A 98 -10.45 18.19 7.51
N GLN A 99 -11.31 19.19 7.44
CA GLN A 99 -12.56 19.16 6.70
C GLN A 99 -12.38 19.90 5.37
N LEU A 100 -12.75 19.23 4.28
CA LEU A 100 -12.75 19.81 2.94
C LEU A 100 -14.09 20.51 2.70
N SER A 101 -14.06 21.74 2.18
CA SER A 101 -15.28 22.50 1.85
C SER A 101 -16.03 21.93 0.65
N HIS A 102 -15.30 21.41 -0.33
CA HIS A 102 -15.84 20.87 -1.59
C HIS A 102 -15.09 19.59 -1.98
N PRO A 103 -15.29 18.45 -1.28
CA PRO A 103 -14.67 17.19 -1.68
C PRO A 103 -15.35 16.65 -2.94
N ASP A 104 -14.57 16.02 -3.83
CA ASP A 104 -15.11 15.27 -4.97
C ASP A 104 -15.96 14.09 -4.51
N ALA A 105 -15.57 13.48 -3.38
CA ALA A 105 -16.31 12.41 -2.73
C ALA A 105 -16.11 12.43 -1.22
N THR A 106 -17.13 11.97 -0.49
CA THR A 106 -17.06 11.69 0.94
C THR A 106 -17.35 10.22 1.19
N LEU A 107 -16.42 9.53 1.85
CA LEU A 107 -16.57 8.14 2.28
C LEU A 107 -16.76 8.10 3.80
N SER A 108 -17.89 7.57 4.25
CA SER A 108 -18.16 7.33 5.67
C SER A 108 -18.27 5.82 5.91
N LEU A 109 -17.45 5.30 6.85
CA LEU A 109 -17.40 3.87 7.16
C LEU A 109 -16.81 3.65 8.56
N THR A 110 -16.87 2.41 9.05
CA THR A 110 -16.13 2.00 10.26
C THR A 110 -14.71 1.55 9.92
N ARG A 111 -13.80 1.55 10.91
CA ARG A 111 -12.46 0.96 10.76
C ARG A 111 -12.54 -0.50 10.30
N ALA A 112 -13.49 -1.26 10.83
CA ALA A 112 -13.68 -2.66 10.45
C ALA A 112 -14.03 -2.80 8.97
N ALA A 113 -14.93 -1.97 8.44
CA ALA A 113 -15.29 -1.96 7.02
C ALA A 113 -14.09 -1.55 6.15
N PHE A 114 -13.30 -0.57 6.58
CA PHE A 114 -12.08 -0.16 5.90
C PHE A 114 -11.06 -1.30 5.81
N PHE A 115 -10.85 -2.05 6.90
CA PHE A 115 -9.98 -3.23 6.89
C PHE A 115 -10.52 -4.37 6.00
N LYS A 116 -11.84 -4.59 5.97
CA LYS A 116 -12.45 -5.54 5.01
C LYS A 116 -12.10 -5.15 3.56
N MET A 117 -12.18 -3.87 3.24
CA MET A 117 -11.83 -3.37 1.91
C MET A 117 -10.35 -3.57 1.58
N LEU A 118 -9.45 -3.22 2.50
CA LEU A 118 -7.99 -3.28 2.25
C LEU A 118 -7.43 -4.71 2.29
N LEU A 119 -7.81 -5.51 3.29
CA LEU A 119 -7.20 -6.82 3.57
C LEU A 119 -7.95 -7.96 2.89
N ALA A 120 -9.29 -7.95 2.98
CA ALA A 120 -10.13 -8.97 2.37
C ALA A 120 -10.51 -8.62 0.92
N LYS A 121 -10.02 -7.49 0.40
CA LYS A 121 -10.31 -6.99 -0.96
C LYS A 121 -11.82 -6.95 -1.27
N VAL A 122 -12.65 -6.68 -0.25
CA VAL A 122 -14.09 -6.53 -0.43
C VAL A 122 -14.38 -5.26 -1.23
N PRO A 123 -15.05 -5.35 -2.38
CA PRO A 123 -15.34 -4.18 -3.20
C PRO A 123 -16.24 -3.18 -2.46
N LEU A 124 -15.94 -1.87 -2.60
CA LEU A 124 -16.70 -0.80 -1.97
C LEU A 124 -18.23 -0.90 -2.23
N PRO A 125 -18.71 -1.24 -3.44
CA PRO A 125 -20.15 -1.42 -3.67
C PRO A 125 -20.79 -2.45 -2.73
N LYS A 126 -20.13 -3.57 -2.44
CA LYS A 126 -20.66 -4.57 -1.50
C LYS A 126 -20.76 -4.06 -0.06
N LEU A 127 -19.83 -3.21 0.36
CA LEU A 127 -19.88 -2.57 1.70
C LEU A 127 -21.04 -1.56 1.76
N ILE A 128 -21.31 -0.87 0.66
CA ILE A 128 -22.46 0.06 0.55
C ILE A 128 -23.78 -0.72 0.62
N GLU A 129 -23.91 -1.80 -0.15
CA GLU A 129 -25.10 -2.68 -0.13
C GLU A 129 -25.36 -3.29 1.25
N ALA A 130 -24.28 -3.62 1.98
CA ALA A 130 -24.35 -4.14 3.35
C ALA A 130 -24.62 -3.03 4.40
N GLY A 131 -24.68 -1.76 4.01
CA GLY A 131 -24.83 -0.63 4.94
C GLY A 131 -23.60 -0.34 5.81
N GLU A 132 -22.44 -0.95 5.49
CA GLU A 132 -21.19 -0.77 6.23
C GLU A 132 -20.38 0.44 5.77
N ALA A 133 -20.71 0.99 4.60
CA ALA A 133 -20.10 2.19 4.04
C ALA A 133 -21.14 3.07 3.36
N LYS A 134 -20.94 4.39 3.40
CA LYS A 134 -21.73 5.38 2.68
C LYS A 134 -20.79 6.25 1.84
N VAL A 135 -21.17 6.49 0.59
CA VAL A 135 -20.46 7.38 -0.33
C VAL A 135 -21.38 8.50 -0.77
N GLU A 136 -20.90 9.72 -0.67
CA GLU A 136 -21.54 10.92 -1.21
C GLU A 136 -20.60 11.56 -2.24
N GLY A 137 -21.16 12.16 -3.29
CA GLY A 137 -20.38 12.73 -4.40
C GLY A 137 -19.99 11.71 -5.46
N ASN A 138 -18.80 11.83 -6.03
CA ASN A 138 -18.33 11.02 -7.15
C ASN A 138 -17.58 9.74 -6.68
N PRO A 139 -18.20 8.54 -6.76
CA PRO A 139 -17.54 7.31 -6.32
C PRO A 139 -16.29 6.94 -7.17
N LYS A 140 -16.17 7.48 -8.39
CA LYS A 140 -15.00 7.24 -9.23
C LYS A 140 -13.74 7.91 -8.66
N ALA A 141 -13.89 9.02 -7.92
CA ALA A 141 -12.77 9.68 -7.26
C ALA A 141 -12.11 8.78 -6.20
N LEU A 142 -12.93 8.09 -5.39
CA LEU A 142 -12.46 7.07 -4.46
C LEU A 142 -11.81 5.87 -5.16
N GLY A 143 -12.45 5.41 -6.24
CA GLY A 143 -11.92 4.32 -7.06
C GLY A 143 -10.54 4.64 -7.61
N ALA A 144 -10.31 5.85 -8.08
CA ALA A 144 -9.04 6.26 -8.66
C ALA A 144 -7.83 6.08 -7.72
N VAL A 145 -8.01 6.26 -6.42
CA VAL A 145 -6.94 5.98 -5.45
C VAL A 145 -6.81 4.49 -5.18
N LEU A 146 -7.92 3.82 -4.86
CA LEU A 146 -7.91 2.43 -4.38
C LEU A 146 -7.56 1.39 -5.46
N THR A 147 -7.89 1.66 -6.73
CA THR A 147 -7.63 0.75 -7.85
C THR A 147 -6.25 0.94 -8.47
N ASN A 148 -5.56 2.03 -8.17
CA ASN A 148 -4.25 2.36 -8.71
C ASN A 148 -3.12 2.16 -7.70
N LEU A 149 -3.24 1.17 -6.83
CA LEU A 149 -2.18 0.78 -5.92
C LEU A 149 -1.29 -0.29 -6.54
N MET A 150 0.03 -0.12 -6.42
CA MET A 150 1.02 -1.12 -6.83
C MET A 150 1.06 -2.27 -5.82
N GLU A 151 1.18 -3.47 -6.33
CA GLU A 151 1.59 -4.63 -5.53
C GLU A 151 3.10 -4.81 -5.68
N PHE A 152 3.84 -4.71 -4.59
CA PHE A 152 5.26 -4.98 -4.60
C PHE A 152 5.51 -6.48 -4.74
N ASN A 153 6.32 -6.85 -5.72
CA ASN A 153 6.80 -8.22 -5.83
C ASN A 153 7.99 -8.42 -4.88
N PRO A 154 7.86 -9.20 -3.81
CA PRO A 154 8.97 -9.48 -2.90
C PRO A 154 10.05 -10.39 -3.52
N LEU A 155 9.77 -10.98 -4.68
CA LEU A 155 10.66 -11.88 -5.40
C LEU A 155 11.44 -11.14 -6.50
N PHE A 156 12.01 -9.99 -6.17
CA PHE A 156 12.91 -9.30 -7.08
C PHE A 156 14.33 -9.88 -6.97
N ASN A 157 15.04 -9.87 -8.07
CA ASN A 157 16.43 -10.35 -8.09
C ASN A 157 17.34 -9.36 -7.39
N ILE A 158 18.22 -9.85 -6.51
CA ILE A 158 19.33 -9.05 -5.93
C ILE A 158 20.40 -8.81 -7.00
N VAL A 159 20.58 -9.77 -7.88
CA VAL A 159 21.49 -9.69 -9.02
C VAL A 159 20.69 -9.82 -10.31
N THR A 160 20.72 -8.79 -11.13
CA THR A 160 20.20 -8.86 -12.50
C THR A 160 21.27 -9.47 -13.40
N PRO A 161 20.92 -10.44 -14.26
CA PRO A 161 21.86 -11.01 -15.21
C PRO A 161 22.29 -9.98 -16.27
#